data_cbd630ebea78a99d5fa19eff18e00650
#
_entry.id   cbd630ebea78a99d5fa19eff18e00650
#
_cell.length_a   1.000
_cell.length_b   1.000
_cell.length_c   1.000
_cell.angle_alpha   90.00
_cell.angle_beta   90.00
_cell.angle_gamma   90.00
#
_symmetry.space_group_name_H-M   'P 1'
#
loop_
_entity.id
_entity.type
_entity.pdbx_description
1 polymer ?
#
loop_
_entity_poly.entity_id
_entity_poly.type
_entity_poly.pdbx_seq_one_letter_code
_entity_poly.pdbx_strand_id
1 'polypeptide(L)'
;MGTNIYARVNPPKTEREKFVLKVKEIVESDDLFALSKLEDLLQEFAWDYPKVHLGKRSGGWQFLWAPNPKWYDNTKASIDKFLRRDDVVLFNEYGEYLTPEQVWEEYANTEGLTHESYLQQHPEERRYYTGMNIETVTEEGLRIARDADFC
;
A
#
# COMPACT_ATOMS: atom_id res chain seq x y z
N MET A 1 -0.64 -15.42 -10.54
CA MET A 1 -1.36 -14.75 -9.47
C MET A 1 -0.69 -13.43 -9.14
N GLY A 2 -1.47 -12.45 -8.73
CA GLY A 2 -0.94 -11.15 -8.33
C GLY A 2 -0.45 -11.14 -6.88
N THR A 3 0.33 -10.13 -6.54
CA THR A 3 0.81 -9.89 -5.19
C THR A 3 0.59 -8.43 -4.84
N ASN A 4 -0.12 -8.16 -3.76
CA ASN A 4 -0.26 -6.83 -3.20
C ASN A 4 0.76 -6.64 -2.07
N ILE A 5 1.40 -5.49 -2.04
CA ILE A 5 2.35 -5.12 -0.98
C ILE A 5 1.81 -3.92 -0.22
N TYR A 6 1.90 -4.02 1.09
CA TYR A 6 1.39 -3.02 2.02
C TYR A 6 2.45 -2.59 3.02
N ALA A 7 2.25 -1.42 3.57
CA ALA A 7 2.97 -0.94 4.74
C ALA A 7 1.98 -0.57 5.84
N ARG A 8 2.37 -0.74 7.07
CA ARG A 8 1.68 -0.16 8.21
C ARG A 8 2.64 0.70 8.99
N VAL A 9 2.25 1.94 9.25
CA VAL A 9 3.00 2.83 10.12
C VAL A 9 2.55 2.53 11.55
N ASN A 10 3.46 2.01 12.36
CA ASN A 10 3.15 1.68 13.75
C ASN A 10 3.05 2.96 14.59
N PRO A 11 2.07 3.04 15.49
CA PRO A 11 1.98 4.16 16.41
C PRO A 11 3.16 4.16 17.40
N PRO A 12 3.52 5.34 17.92
CA PRO A 12 4.46 5.42 19.04
C PRO A 12 4.01 4.58 20.24
N LYS A 13 4.95 4.11 21.05
CA LYS A 13 4.65 3.27 22.20
C LYS A 13 3.61 3.90 23.14
N THR A 14 3.71 5.20 23.39
CA THR A 14 2.77 5.93 24.22
C THR A 14 1.33 5.90 23.69
N GLU A 15 1.17 6.04 22.39
CA GLU A 15 -0.14 5.99 21.74
C GLU A 15 -0.72 4.56 21.76
N ARG A 16 0.13 3.54 21.59
CA ARG A 16 -0.29 2.14 21.71
C ARG A 16 -0.77 1.80 23.12
N GLU A 17 -0.06 2.28 24.14
CA GLU A 17 -0.44 2.07 25.54
C GLU A 17 -1.78 2.73 25.86
N LYS A 18 -2.00 3.97 25.42
CA LYS A 18 -3.29 4.66 25.55
C LYS A 18 -4.42 3.90 24.88
N PHE A 19 -4.18 3.40 23.68
CA PHE A 19 -5.15 2.61 22.94
C PHE A 19 -5.52 1.33 23.69
N VAL A 20 -4.53 0.58 24.18
CA VAL A 20 -4.75 -0.64 24.97
C VAL A 20 -5.57 -0.38 26.23
N LEU A 21 -5.29 0.73 26.95
CA LEU A 21 -6.04 1.11 28.12
C LEU A 21 -7.51 1.39 27.79
N LYS A 22 -7.78 2.11 26.72
CA LYS A 22 -9.16 2.38 26.27
C LYS A 22 -9.90 1.09 25.89
N VAL A 23 -9.23 0.17 25.20
CA VAL A 23 -9.80 -1.14 24.86
C VAL A 23 -10.15 -1.91 26.12
N LYS A 24 -9.27 -1.96 27.11
CA LYS A 24 -9.52 -2.63 28.40
C LYS A 24 -10.71 -2.03 29.13
N GLU A 25 -10.81 -0.72 29.23
CA GLU A 25 -11.94 -0.03 29.86
C GLU A 25 -13.26 -0.43 29.21
N ILE A 26 -13.32 -0.48 27.87
CA ILE A 26 -14.53 -0.86 27.15
C ILE A 26 -14.87 -2.34 27.37
N VAL A 27 -13.87 -3.23 27.27
CA VAL A 27 -14.07 -4.68 27.43
C VAL A 27 -14.51 -5.04 28.86
N GLU A 28 -13.97 -4.35 29.87
CA GLU A 28 -14.30 -4.59 31.28
C GLU A 28 -15.60 -3.88 31.71
N SER A 29 -16.18 -3.03 30.88
CA SER A 29 -17.44 -2.35 31.17
C SER A 29 -18.64 -3.27 30.94
N ASP A 30 -19.71 -3.08 31.71
CA ASP A 30 -21.01 -3.77 31.52
C ASP A 30 -21.88 -3.02 30.50
N ASP A 31 -21.31 -2.23 29.64
CA ASP A 31 -21.99 -1.41 28.65
C ASP A 31 -22.54 -2.30 27.52
N LEU A 32 -23.83 -2.17 27.25
CA LEU A 32 -24.50 -2.88 26.16
C LEU A 32 -23.96 -2.44 24.78
N PHE A 33 -23.35 -1.26 24.69
CA PHE A 33 -22.78 -0.71 23.46
C PHE A 33 -21.27 -0.89 23.35
N ALA A 34 -20.67 -1.75 24.17
CA ALA A 34 -19.23 -1.98 24.21
C ALA A 34 -18.66 -2.35 22.82
N LEU A 35 -19.33 -3.24 22.08
CA LEU A 35 -18.89 -3.64 20.74
C LEU A 35 -18.87 -2.46 19.76
N SER A 36 -19.91 -1.64 19.77
CA SER A 36 -19.99 -0.43 18.94
C SER A 36 -18.88 0.57 19.29
N LYS A 37 -18.58 0.76 20.55
CA LYS A 37 -17.50 1.63 21.03
C LYS A 37 -16.13 1.11 20.60
N LEU A 38 -15.92 -0.21 20.63
CA LEU A 38 -14.68 -0.82 20.13
C LEU A 38 -14.51 -0.62 18.64
N GLU A 39 -15.56 -0.78 17.84
CA GLU A 39 -15.54 -0.54 16.40
C GLU A 39 -15.16 0.90 16.09
N ASP A 40 -15.78 1.88 16.76
CA ASP A 40 -15.49 3.30 16.59
C ASP A 40 -14.02 3.62 16.95
N LEU A 41 -13.54 3.07 18.07
CA LEU A 41 -12.16 3.26 18.50
C LEU A 41 -11.16 2.68 17.52
N LEU A 42 -11.42 1.51 16.96
CA LEU A 42 -10.58 0.88 15.94
C LEU A 42 -10.57 1.69 14.65
N GLN A 43 -11.70 2.25 14.23
CA GLN A 43 -11.77 3.11 13.04
C GLN A 43 -10.96 4.39 13.23
N GLU A 44 -11.06 5.07 14.36
CA GLU A 44 -10.27 6.26 14.66
C GLU A 44 -8.77 5.94 14.64
N PHE A 45 -8.38 4.83 15.28
CA PHE A 45 -6.99 4.41 15.34
C PHE A 45 -6.45 4.05 13.94
N ALA A 46 -7.25 3.35 13.14
CA ALA A 46 -6.87 2.99 11.76
C ALA A 46 -6.80 4.21 10.84
N TRP A 47 -7.54 5.29 11.13
CA TRP A 47 -7.45 6.53 10.39
C TRP A 47 -6.09 7.21 10.60
N ASP A 48 -5.60 7.24 11.85
CA ASP A 48 -4.32 7.85 12.20
C ASP A 48 -3.12 6.97 11.80
N TYR A 49 -3.30 5.65 11.85
CA TYR A 49 -2.26 4.65 11.55
C TYR A 49 -2.75 3.66 10.49
N PRO A 50 -2.95 4.11 9.25
CA PRO A 50 -3.58 3.29 8.23
C PRO A 50 -2.64 2.24 7.65
N LYS A 51 -3.27 1.24 7.03
CA LYS A 51 -2.59 0.34 6.12
C LYS A 51 -2.40 1.06 4.78
N VAL A 52 -1.16 1.22 4.35
CA VAL A 52 -0.79 1.91 3.10
C VAL A 52 -0.58 0.87 2.01
N HIS A 53 -1.32 0.97 0.92
CA HIS A 53 -1.11 0.13 -0.26
C HIS A 53 0.08 0.68 -1.05
N LEU A 54 1.19 -0.05 -1.05
CA LEU A 54 2.42 0.38 -1.72
C LEU A 54 2.40 0.10 -3.21
N GLY A 55 1.78 -0.99 -3.61
CA GLY A 55 1.75 -1.38 -4.99
C GLY A 55 1.31 -2.82 -5.17
N LYS A 56 1.25 -3.24 -6.42
CA LYS A 56 0.86 -4.61 -6.73
C LYS A 56 1.44 -5.10 -8.04
N ARG A 57 1.56 -6.41 -8.12
CA ARG A 57 1.78 -7.16 -9.35
C ARG A 57 0.52 -7.96 -9.62
N SER A 58 -0.22 -7.61 -10.66
CA SER A 58 -1.31 -8.45 -11.16
C SER A 58 -0.75 -9.62 -11.96
N GLY A 59 -1.47 -10.75 -12.00
CA GLY A 59 -1.03 -11.92 -12.77
C GLY A 59 -0.73 -11.55 -14.22
N GLY A 60 0.48 -11.88 -14.69
CA GLY A 60 0.95 -11.55 -16.04
C GLY A 60 1.45 -10.13 -16.24
N TRP A 61 1.42 -9.29 -15.21
CA TRP A 61 1.86 -7.89 -15.27
C TRP A 61 3.09 -7.64 -14.40
N GLN A 62 3.84 -6.59 -14.72
CA GLN A 62 4.94 -6.13 -13.87
C GLN A 62 4.41 -5.33 -12.69
N PHE A 63 5.22 -5.25 -11.63
CA PHE A 63 4.88 -4.50 -10.43
C PHE A 63 4.65 -3.01 -10.72
N LEU A 64 3.63 -2.44 -10.11
CA LEU A 64 3.27 -1.04 -10.23
C LEU A 64 3.10 -0.43 -8.84
N TRP A 65 3.81 0.67 -8.57
CA TRP A 65 3.70 1.40 -7.31
C TRP A 65 2.40 2.19 -7.23
N ALA A 66 1.81 2.26 -6.05
CA ALA A 66 0.69 3.15 -5.77
C ALA A 66 1.22 4.52 -5.34
N PRO A 67 0.64 5.63 -5.84
CA PRO A 67 0.96 6.96 -5.33
C PRO A 67 0.37 7.14 -3.94
N ASN A 68 1.18 7.62 -2.99
CA ASN A 68 0.76 7.88 -1.61
C ASN A 68 1.40 9.19 -1.14
N PRO A 69 0.93 10.35 -1.63
CA PRO A 69 1.60 11.64 -1.40
C PRO A 69 1.68 12.04 0.08
N LYS A 70 0.83 11.49 0.93
CA LYS A 70 0.94 11.69 2.39
C LYS A 70 2.20 11.04 2.97
N TRP A 71 2.69 9.96 2.36
CA TRP A 71 3.76 9.13 2.89
C TRP A 71 5.07 9.22 2.12
N TYR A 72 5.02 9.36 0.81
CA TYR A 72 6.20 9.48 -0.04
C TYR A 72 5.88 10.19 -1.35
N ASP A 73 6.91 10.78 -1.93
CA ASP A 73 6.87 11.32 -3.29
C ASP A 73 7.09 10.20 -4.31
N ASN A 74 6.73 10.45 -5.56
CA ASN A 74 6.88 9.50 -6.65
C ASN A 74 8.33 9.39 -7.15
N THR A 75 9.26 9.14 -6.23
CA THR A 75 10.68 8.94 -6.52
C THR A 75 11.20 7.73 -5.78
N LYS A 76 12.21 7.07 -6.35
CA LYS A 76 12.83 5.89 -5.70
C LYS A 76 13.41 6.25 -4.35
N ALA A 77 14.06 7.40 -4.24
CA ALA A 77 14.67 7.85 -2.99
C ALA A 77 13.63 8.07 -1.89
N SER A 78 12.52 8.71 -2.21
CA SER A 78 11.44 8.97 -1.24
C SER A 78 10.76 7.68 -0.80
N ILE A 79 10.46 6.79 -1.74
CA ILE A 79 9.88 5.48 -1.44
C ILE A 79 10.83 4.67 -0.55
N ASP A 80 12.10 4.58 -0.90
CA ASP A 80 13.08 3.81 -0.13
C ASP A 80 13.23 4.36 1.29
N LYS A 81 13.25 5.67 1.46
CA LYS A 81 13.26 6.31 2.77
C LYS A 81 12.04 5.93 3.60
N PHE A 82 10.87 5.90 3.01
CA PHE A 82 9.64 5.46 3.68
C PHE A 82 9.71 3.99 4.08
N LEU A 83 10.15 3.11 3.18
CA LEU A 83 10.25 1.67 3.44
C LEU A 83 11.21 1.35 4.61
N ARG A 84 12.21 2.19 4.84
CA ARG A 84 13.25 1.98 5.86
C ARG A 84 12.99 2.71 7.17
N ARG A 85 11.83 3.34 7.32
CA ARG A 85 11.48 3.99 8.59
C ARG A 85 11.36 2.95 9.69
N ASP A 86 11.84 3.27 10.89
CA ASP A 86 11.80 2.39 12.06
C ASP A 86 10.37 2.05 12.50
N ASP A 87 9.41 2.93 12.20
CA ASP A 87 8.01 2.75 12.55
C ASP A 87 7.18 2.07 11.46
N VAL A 88 7.80 1.63 10.36
CA VAL A 88 7.12 1.00 9.21
C VAL A 88 7.35 -0.50 9.19
N VAL A 89 6.26 -1.24 9.04
CA VAL A 89 6.26 -2.69 8.82
C VAL A 89 5.73 -2.97 7.43
N LEU A 90 6.47 -3.78 6.66
CA LEU A 90 6.13 -4.17 5.30
C LEU A 90 5.59 -5.59 5.28
N PHE A 91 4.55 -5.82 4.51
CA PHE A 91 3.95 -7.15 4.39
C PHE A 91 3.20 -7.31 3.07
N ASN A 92 2.97 -8.56 2.67
CA ASN A 92 2.15 -8.85 1.49
C ASN A 92 0.70 -9.18 1.87
N GLU A 93 -0.11 -9.45 0.88
CA GLU A 93 -1.53 -9.79 1.09
C GLU A 93 -1.76 -11.10 1.86
N TYR A 94 -0.73 -11.94 1.95
CA TYR A 94 -0.77 -13.20 2.70
C TYR A 94 -0.33 -13.05 4.15
N GLY A 95 0.00 -11.84 4.58
CA GLY A 95 0.47 -11.55 5.93
C GLY A 95 1.94 -11.86 6.17
N GLU A 96 2.71 -12.17 5.14
CA GLU A 96 4.15 -12.40 5.24
C GLU A 96 4.89 -11.07 5.36
N TYR A 97 5.78 -10.96 6.35
CA TYR A 97 6.61 -9.76 6.51
C TYR A 97 7.71 -9.70 5.46
N LEU A 98 7.97 -8.49 4.98
CA LEU A 98 8.96 -8.23 3.95
C LEU A 98 10.01 -7.25 4.45
N THR A 99 11.23 -7.37 3.91
CA THR A 99 12.27 -6.36 4.05
C THR A 99 12.14 -5.34 2.92
N PRO A 100 12.71 -4.12 3.07
CA PRO A 100 12.79 -3.17 1.94
C PRO A 100 13.45 -3.77 0.70
N GLU A 101 14.49 -4.58 0.87
CA GLU A 101 15.19 -5.28 -0.21
C GLU A 101 14.26 -6.21 -0.96
N GLN A 102 13.42 -6.98 -0.26
CA GLN A 102 12.44 -7.89 -0.88
C GLN A 102 11.38 -7.13 -1.67
N VAL A 103 10.95 -5.97 -1.19
CA VAL A 103 10.01 -5.11 -1.95
C VAL A 103 10.64 -4.61 -3.24
N TRP A 104 11.90 -4.16 -3.18
CA TRP A 104 12.62 -3.70 -4.37
C TRP A 104 12.92 -4.85 -5.34
N GLU A 105 13.19 -6.06 -4.86
CA GLU A 105 13.34 -7.26 -5.70
C GLU A 105 12.06 -7.56 -6.47
N GLU A 106 10.91 -7.45 -5.83
CA GLU A 106 9.62 -7.64 -6.49
C GLU A 106 9.40 -6.59 -7.59
N TYR A 107 9.74 -5.35 -7.32
CA TYR A 107 9.69 -4.29 -8.33
C TYR A 107 10.70 -4.52 -9.47
N ALA A 108 11.90 -4.97 -9.16
CA ALA A 108 12.96 -5.20 -10.15
C ALA A 108 12.69 -6.40 -11.07
N ASN A 109 11.77 -7.28 -10.67
CA ASN A 109 11.37 -8.40 -11.52
C ASN A 109 10.58 -7.87 -12.72
N THR A 110 11.19 -7.93 -13.91
CA THR A 110 10.64 -7.42 -15.17
C THR A 110 9.83 -8.46 -15.95
N GLU A 111 9.56 -9.61 -15.36
CA GLU A 111 8.67 -10.60 -15.96
C GLU A 111 7.24 -10.05 -16.01
N GLY A 112 6.57 -10.28 -17.15
CA GLY A 112 5.22 -9.83 -17.37
C GLY A 112 5.12 -8.56 -18.21
N LEU A 113 3.90 -8.08 -18.36
CA LEU A 113 3.56 -6.96 -19.22
C LEU A 113 3.60 -5.64 -18.47
N THR A 114 4.02 -4.59 -19.15
CA THR A 114 3.70 -3.22 -18.79
C THR A 114 2.47 -2.78 -19.60
N HIS A 115 1.84 -1.68 -19.18
CA HIS A 115 0.71 -1.13 -19.93
C HIS A 115 1.11 -0.82 -21.39
N GLU A 116 2.28 -0.22 -21.59
CA GLU A 116 2.78 0.09 -22.93
C GLU A 116 3.06 -1.17 -23.76
N SER A 117 3.67 -2.20 -23.17
CA SER A 117 3.92 -3.45 -23.89
C SER A 117 2.64 -4.19 -24.27
N TYR A 118 1.63 -4.11 -23.41
CA TYR A 118 0.31 -4.66 -23.73
C TYR A 118 -0.32 -3.94 -24.92
N LEU A 119 -0.28 -2.62 -24.96
CA LEU A 119 -0.82 -1.83 -26.08
C LEU A 119 -0.05 -2.05 -27.37
N GLN A 120 1.25 -2.35 -27.34
CA GLN A 120 2.03 -2.72 -28.51
C GLN A 120 1.56 -4.05 -29.10
N GLN A 121 1.16 -5.01 -28.25
CA GLN A 121 0.61 -6.30 -28.66
C GLN A 121 -0.85 -6.21 -29.11
N HIS A 122 -1.60 -5.24 -28.60
CA HIS A 122 -3.02 -5.02 -28.85
C HIS A 122 -3.29 -3.57 -29.28
N PRO A 123 -2.74 -3.15 -30.46
CA PRO A 123 -2.86 -1.77 -30.90
C PRO A 123 -4.32 -1.31 -31.13
N GLU A 124 -5.24 -2.24 -31.40
CA GLU A 124 -6.66 -1.96 -31.56
C GLU A 124 -7.31 -1.48 -30.27
N GLU A 125 -6.76 -1.80 -29.12
CA GLU A 125 -7.30 -1.42 -27.81
C GLU A 125 -6.83 -0.02 -27.37
N ARG A 126 -5.89 0.58 -28.05
CA ARG A 126 -5.37 1.91 -27.73
C ARG A 126 -6.46 2.98 -27.64
N ARG A 127 -7.52 2.85 -28.39
CA ARG A 127 -8.68 3.75 -28.35
C ARG A 127 -9.39 3.74 -26.99
N TYR A 128 -9.48 2.57 -26.37
CA TYR A 128 -10.16 2.38 -25.10
C TYR A 128 -9.32 2.88 -23.93
N TYR A 129 -8.00 2.86 -24.07
CA TYR A 129 -7.06 3.17 -23.01
C TYR A 129 -6.48 4.60 -23.07
N THR A 130 -6.76 5.37 -24.12
CA THR A 130 -6.24 6.74 -24.25
C THR A 130 -6.73 7.71 -23.16
N GLY A 131 -7.85 7.39 -22.50
CA GLY A 131 -8.34 8.13 -21.33
C GLY A 131 -8.01 7.47 -19.99
N MET A 132 -7.47 6.26 -19.99
CA MET A 132 -7.24 5.42 -18.81
C MET A 132 -5.76 5.07 -18.68
N ASN A 133 -4.90 6.10 -18.59
CA ASN A 133 -3.50 5.85 -18.29
C ASN A 133 -3.40 5.21 -16.90
N ILE A 134 -3.24 3.90 -16.88
CA ILE A 134 -3.15 3.10 -15.65
C ILE A 134 -1.80 3.36 -14.96
N GLU A 135 -0.77 3.64 -15.74
CA GLU A 135 0.56 3.89 -15.20
C GLU A 135 1.16 5.19 -15.72
N THR A 136 2.04 5.78 -14.93
CA THR A 136 2.91 6.88 -15.31
C THR A 136 4.34 6.44 -15.06
N VAL A 137 5.24 6.71 -15.99
CA VAL A 137 6.68 6.46 -15.84
C VAL A 137 7.35 7.79 -15.54
N THR A 138 8.05 7.86 -14.41
CA THR A 138 8.80 9.06 -14.01
C THR A 138 10.08 9.22 -14.82
N GLU A 139 10.75 10.38 -14.70
CA GLU A 139 12.03 10.65 -15.38
C GLU A 139 13.10 9.60 -15.06
N GLU A 140 13.12 9.08 -13.85
CA GLU A 140 14.06 8.02 -13.43
C GLU A 140 13.61 6.60 -13.81
N GLY A 141 12.49 6.48 -14.54
CA GLY A 141 11.97 5.20 -14.99
C GLY A 141 11.12 4.44 -13.98
N LEU A 142 10.70 5.07 -12.89
CA LEU A 142 9.82 4.47 -11.90
C LEU A 142 8.39 4.39 -12.45
N ARG A 143 7.80 3.20 -12.40
CA ARG A 143 6.41 2.99 -12.82
C ARG A 143 5.46 3.13 -11.65
N ILE A 144 4.54 4.08 -11.75
CA ILE A 144 3.57 4.41 -10.72
C ILE A 144 2.17 4.37 -11.31
N ALA A 145 1.21 3.82 -10.57
CA ALA A 145 -0.19 3.89 -10.93
C ALA A 145 -0.66 5.34 -10.92
N ARG A 146 -1.54 5.67 -11.82
CA ARG A 146 -2.10 7.02 -11.90
C ARG A 146 -3.02 7.33 -10.72
N ASP A 147 -3.68 6.31 -10.21
CA ASP A 147 -4.61 6.42 -9.09
C ASP A 147 -4.19 5.48 -7.96
N ALA A 148 -4.32 5.94 -6.72
CA ALA A 148 -4.00 5.15 -5.53
C ALA A 148 -4.92 3.93 -5.36
N ASP A 149 -6.13 3.99 -5.91
CA ASP A 149 -7.13 2.93 -5.81
C ASP A 149 -7.09 1.93 -6.98
N PHE A 150 -5.97 1.84 -7.67
CA PHE A 150 -5.86 0.87 -8.76
C PHE A 150 -5.99 -0.58 -8.24
N CYS A 151 -6.70 -1.37 -8.97
CA CYS A 151 -6.91 -2.79 -8.66
C CYS A 151 -6.29 -3.73 -9.71
#